data_12284300627ea98318bb2b96f9b9aefe
#
_entry.id   12284300627ea98318bb2b96f9b9aefe
#
_cell.length_a   1.000
_cell.length_b   1.000
_cell.length_c   1.000
_cell.angle_alpha   90.00
_cell.angle_beta   90.00
_cell.angle_gamma   90.00
#
_symmetry.space_group_name_H-M   'P 1'
#
loop_
_entity.id
_entity.type
_entity.pdbx_description
1 polymer ?
#
loop_
_entity_poly.entity_id
_entity_poly.type
_entity_poly.pdbx_seq_one_letter_code
_entity_poly.pdbx_strand_id
1 'polypeptide(L)'
;DKDFNTAFSYFIEALDGFHTQDEPAKAQAALQYMLLCKIMLNLNDDIANLMTSKQAQKYAGKNLEAMKAVARAHSNRSLEEYERALGDYKYELGSDTFIRNHLRRLYDSMLEQNLIKVIEPFSRVEIAHIAKMVGLDTQQVERKLSQMILVKVIIGVLDQGAGCLIIFDETERDAGYDAALQTIAKLSNVVDLLYTNQASQLE
;
A
#
# COMPACT_ATOMS: atom_id res chain seq x y z
N ASP A 1 -0.97 -5.17 -13.73
CA ASP A 1 -1.17 -3.72 -13.80
C ASP A 1 -1.84 -3.23 -12.53
N LYS A 2 -1.45 -2.03 -12.06
CA LYS A 2 -1.98 -1.43 -10.82
C LYS A 2 -2.93 -0.25 -11.12
N ASP A 3 -3.47 -0.19 -12.34
CA ASP A 3 -4.38 0.88 -12.75
C ASP A 3 -5.83 0.51 -12.39
N PHE A 4 -6.19 0.82 -11.14
CA PHE A 4 -7.53 0.55 -10.63
C PHE A 4 -8.58 1.55 -11.14
N ASN A 5 -8.19 2.75 -11.60
CA ASN A 5 -9.12 3.72 -12.17
C ASN A 5 -9.65 3.26 -13.51
N THR A 6 -8.75 2.86 -14.41
CA THR A 6 -9.11 2.32 -15.73
C THR A 6 -9.90 1.03 -15.59
N ALA A 7 -9.47 0.13 -14.67
CA ALA A 7 -10.21 -1.10 -14.38
C ALA A 7 -11.64 -0.82 -13.90
N PHE A 8 -11.83 0.17 -13.04
CA PHE A 8 -13.15 0.58 -12.56
C PHE A 8 -14.07 1.02 -13.71
N SER A 9 -13.55 1.83 -14.65
CA SER A 9 -14.32 2.28 -15.82
C SER A 9 -14.78 1.11 -16.70
N TYR A 10 -13.92 0.14 -16.97
CA TYR A 10 -14.30 -1.06 -17.71
C TYR A 10 -15.32 -1.95 -16.97
N PHE A 11 -15.24 -2.01 -15.64
CA PHE A 11 -16.25 -2.75 -14.86
C PHE A 11 -17.62 -2.07 -14.85
N ILE A 12 -17.70 -0.74 -14.97
CA ILE A 12 -18.98 -0.02 -15.17
C ILE A 12 -19.62 -0.45 -16.49
N GLU A 13 -18.86 -0.40 -17.58
CA GLU A 13 -19.35 -0.81 -18.90
C GLU A 13 -19.77 -2.29 -18.91
N ALA A 14 -18.97 -3.15 -18.28
CA ALA A 14 -19.30 -4.56 -18.14
C ALA A 14 -20.59 -4.78 -17.33
N LEU A 15 -20.79 -4.02 -16.24
CA LEU A 15 -22.00 -4.10 -15.42
C LEU A 15 -23.25 -3.70 -16.23
N ASP A 16 -23.18 -2.63 -17.01
CA ASP A 16 -24.28 -2.21 -17.86
C ASP A 16 -24.57 -3.24 -18.96
N GLY A 17 -23.54 -3.85 -19.54
CA GLY A 17 -23.66 -4.96 -20.48
C GLY A 17 -24.34 -6.19 -19.87
N PHE A 18 -23.94 -6.62 -18.67
CA PHE A 18 -24.54 -7.74 -17.97
C PHE A 18 -25.96 -7.45 -17.48
N HIS A 19 -26.24 -6.18 -17.16
CA HIS A 19 -27.59 -5.76 -16.81
C HIS A 19 -28.55 -5.85 -18.00
N THR A 20 -28.11 -5.51 -19.21
CA THR A 20 -28.91 -5.62 -20.43
C THR A 20 -29.14 -7.07 -20.88
N GLN A 21 -28.16 -7.96 -20.58
CA GLN A 21 -28.25 -9.40 -20.90
C GLN A 21 -28.97 -10.22 -19.82
N ASP A 22 -29.39 -9.57 -18.71
CA ASP A 22 -30.06 -10.20 -17.55
C ASP A 22 -29.23 -11.37 -16.94
N GLU A 23 -27.91 -11.17 -16.82
CA GLU A 23 -26.96 -12.11 -16.18
C GLU A 23 -26.62 -11.66 -14.74
N PRO A 24 -27.42 -12.02 -13.73
CA PRO A 24 -27.26 -11.48 -12.37
C PRO A 24 -25.96 -11.92 -11.70
N ALA A 25 -25.47 -13.13 -11.98
CA ALA A 25 -24.24 -13.65 -11.38
C ALA A 25 -22.98 -12.87 -11.84
N LYS A 26 -22.90 -12.55 -13.13
CA LYS A 26 -21.77 -11.76 -13.68
C LYS A 26 -21.88 -10.28 -13.28
N ALA A 27 -23.09 -9.73 -13.21
CA ALA A 27 -23.33 -8.39 -12.70
C ALA A 27 -22.89 -8.24 -11.24
N GLN A 28 -23.17 -9.24 -10.40
CA GLN A 28 -22.72 -9.26 -9.00
C GLN A 28 -21.18 -9.34 -8.90
N ALA A 29 -20.53 -10.16 -9.73
CA ALA A 29 -19.07 -10.24 -9.78
C ALA A 29 -18.44 -8.90 -10.23
N ALA A 30 -19.01 -8.24 -11.26
CA ALA A 30 -18.56 -6.93 -11.71
C ALA A 30 -18.65 -5.88 -10.60
N LEU A 31 -19.74 -5.82 -9.85
CA LEU A 31 -19.91 -4.95 -8.69
C LEU A 31 -18.86 -5.24 -7.60
N GLN A 32 -18.57 -6.51 -7.34
CA GLN A 32 -17.55 -6.91 -6.38
C GLN A 32 -16.16 -6.40 -6.78
N TYR A 33 -15.79 -6.50 -8.07
CA TYR A 33 -14.54 -5.96 -8.58
C TYR A 33 -14.51 -4.43 -8.57
N MET A 34 -15.64 -3.75 -8.86
CA MET A 34 -15.74 -2.29 -8.74
C MET A 34 -15.46 -1.82 -7.30
N LEU A 35 -16.06 -2.49 -6.32
CA LEU A 35 -15.81 -2.20 -4.90
C LEU A 35 -14.34 -2.44 -4.53
N LEU A 36 -13.75 -3.54 -5.00
CA LEU A 36 -12.33 -3.83 -4.78
C LEU A 36 -11.44 -2.71 -5.34
N CYS A 37 -11.70 -2.24 -6.56
CA CYS A 37 -10.95 -1.13 -7.15
C CYS A 37 -11.03 0.14 -6.28
N LYS A 38 -12.23 0.49 -5.78
CA LYS A 38 -12.41 1.67 -4.92
C LYS A 38 -11.75 1.52 -3.55
N ILE A 39 -11.75 0.33 -2.96
CA ILE A 39 -11.02 0.03 -1.72
C ILE A 39 -9.52 0.21 -1.94
N MET A 40 -8.98 -0.33 -3.05
CA MET A 40 -7.55 -0.21 -3.38
C MET A 40 -7.10 1.22 -3.66
N LEU A 41 -8.01 2.09 -4.13
CA LEU A 41 -7.80 3.53 -4.32
C LEU A 41 -8.01 4.36 -3.04
N ASN A 42 -8.46 3.73 -1.93
CA ASN A 42 -8.79 4.38 -0.67
C ASN A 42 -9.89 5.47 -0.79
N LEU A 43 -10.86 5.27 -1.69
CA LEU A 43 -11.98 6.18 -1.95
C LEU A 43 -13.25 5.70 -1.21
N ASN A 44 -13.30 5.94 0.10
CA ASN A 44 -14.38 5.45 0.97
C ASN A 44 -15.74 6.06 0.66
N ASP A 45 -15.79 7.34 0.27
CA ASP A 45 -17.04 8.05 -0.07
C ASP A 45 -17.69 7.44 -1.32
N ASP A 46 -16.89 7.06 -2.29
CA ASP A 46 -17.37 6.40 -3.51
C ASP A 46 -17.94 5.02 -3.24
N ILE A 47 -17.40 4.30 -2.26
CA ILE A 47 -17.91 2.98 -1.84
C ILE A 47 -19.31 3.13 -1.28
N ALA A 48 -19.55 4.13 -0.42
CA ALA A 48 -20.87 4.40 0.13
C ALA A 48 -21.90 4.75 -0.95
N ASN A 49 -21.51 5.60 -1.91
CA ASN A 49 -22.34 5.99 -3.04
C ASN A 49 -22.67 4.79 -3.96
N LEU A 50 -21.67 3.93 -4.22
CA LEU A 50 -21.83 2.73 -5.04
C LEU A 50 -22.82 1.75 -4.39
N MET A 51 -22.74 1.56 -3.07
CA MET A 51 -23.62 0.69 -2.33
C MET A 51 -25.07 1.19 -2.23
N THR A 52 -25.29 2.50 -2.33
CA THR A 52 -26.65 3.10 -2.37
C THR A 52 -27.23 3.13 -3.78
N SER A 53 -26.47 2.80 -4.80
CA SER A 53 -26.95 2.78 -6.18
C SER A 53 -28.06 1.74 -6.39
N LYS A 54 -28.99 2.02 -7.29
CA LYS A 54 -30.10 1.09 -7.63
C LYS A 54 -29.58 -0.25 -8.14
N GLN A 55 -28.44 -0.26 -8.84
CA GLN A 55 -27.81 -1.48 -9.36
C GLN A 55 -27.26 -2.34 -8.22
N ALA A 56 -26.56 -1.75 -7.24
CA ALA A 56 -26.05 -2.48 -6.08
C ALA A 56 -27.19 -3.06 -5.23
N GLN A 57 -28.30 -2.34 -5.07
CA GLN A 57 -29.47 -2.82 -4.34
C GLN A 57 -30.17 -4.00 -5.07
N LYS A 58 -30.24 -3.97 -6.40
CA LYS A 58 -30.83 -5.06 -7.20
C LYS A 58 -30.01 -6.35 -7.10
N TYR A 59 -28.68 -6.25 -7.05
CA TYR A 59 -27.76 -7.38 -6.99
C TYR A 59 -27.17 -7.60 -5.59
N ALA A 60 -27.87 -7.14 -4.54
CA ALA A 60 -27.46 -7.33 -3.16
C ALA A 60 -27.26 -8.82 -2.84
N GLY A 61 -26.13 -9.15 -2.20
CA GLY A 61 -25.80 -10.52 -1.84
C GLY A 61 -24.68 -10.55 -0.79
N LYS A 62 -24.43 -11.72 -0.23
CA LYS A 62 -23.39 -11.93 0.78
C LYS A 62 -21.99 -11.47 0.32
N ASN A 63 -21.70 -11.59 -0.97
CA ASN A 63 -20.44 -11.14 -1.55
C ASN A 63 -20.26 -9.62 -1.42
N LEU A 64 -21.33 -8.83 -1.64
CA LEU A 64 -21.29 -7.38 -1.47
C LEU A 64 -21.19 -6.98 0.00
N GLU A 65 -21.90 -7.71 0.89
CA GLU A 65 -21.78 -7.48 2.34
C GLU A 65 -20.38 -7.76 2.84
N ALA A 66 -19.73 -8.82 2.36
CA ALA A 66 -18.34 -9.12 2.65
C ALA A 66 -17.40 -7.99 2.22
N MET A 67 -17.57 -7.48 1.00
CA MET A 67 -16.77 -6.35 0.51
C MET A 67 -17.03 -5.05 1.29
N LYS A 68 -18.26 -4.83 1.73
CA LYS A 68 -18.63 -3.70 2.61
C LYS A 68 -17.94 -3.80 3.97
N ALA A 69 -17.92 -5.01 4.57
CA ALA A 69 -17.22 -5.24 5.83
C ALA A 69 -15.71 -4.98 5.70
N VAL A 70 -15.09 -5.45 4.62
CA VAL A 70 -13.68 -5.17 4.29
C VAL A 70 -13.44 -3.67 4.10
N ALA A 71 -14.29 -2.98 3.34
CA ALA A 71 -14.17 -1.54 3.11
C ALA A 71 -14.26 -0.74 4.42
N ARG A 72 -15.16 -1.13 5.32
CA ARG A 72 -15.30 -0.51 6.64
C ARG A 72 -14.06 -0.72 7.50
N ALA A 73 -13.54 -1.95 7.55
CA ALA A 73 -12.33 -2.27 8.30
C ALA A 73 -11.12 -1.49 7.77
N HIS A 74 -11.00 -1.34 6.43
CA HIS A 74 -9.97 -0.54 5.79
C HIS A 74 -10.11 0.95 6.12
N SER A 75 -11.33 1.50 6.10
CA SER A 75 -11.61 2.90 6.48
C SER A 75 -11.24 3.19 7.94
N ASN A 76 -11.56 2.25 8.84
CA ASN A 76 -11.23 2.34 10.26
C ASN A 76 -9.75 2.05 10.55
N ARG A 77 -8.99 1.58 9.56
CA ARG A 77 -7.60 1.12 9.69
C ARG A 77 -7.42 0.07 10.80
N SER A 78 -8.44 -0.74 11.03
CA SER A 78 -8.47 -1.77 12.07
C SER A 78 -8.14 -3.13 11.47
N LEU A 79 -6.97 -3.68 11.83
CA LEU A 79 -6.58 -5.05 11.44
C LEU A 79 -7.50 -6.10 12.05
N GLU A 80 -7.94 -5.88 13.29
CA GLU A 80 -8.85 -6.80 13.98
C GLU A 80 -10.21 -6.93 13.28
N GLU A 81 -10.81 -5.79 12.88
CA GLU A 81 -12.05 -5.80 12.09
C GLU A 81 -11.84 -6.45 10.73
N TYR A 82 -10.67 -6.27 10.13
CA TYR A 82 -10.32 -6.87 8.85
C TYR A 82 -10.19 -8.39 8.94
N GLU A 83 -9.48 -8.91 9.95
CA GLU A 83 -9.35 -10.34 10.20
C GLU A 83 -10.69 -10.98 10.54
N ARG A 84 -11.53 -10.29 11.31
CA ARG A 84 -12.90 -10.72 11.60
C ARG A 84 -13.73 -10.82 10.34
N ALA A 85 -13.69 -9.80 9.46
CA ALA A 85 -14.40 -9.82 8.18
C ALA A 85 -13.91 -10.96 7.27
N LEU A 86 -12.60 -11.24 7.23
CA LEU A 86 -12.06 -12.37 6.48
C LEU A 86 -12.49 -13.73 7.08
N GLY A 87 -12.63 -13.81 8.39
CA GLY A 87 -13.11 -15.01 9.08
C GLY A 87 -14.59 -15.29 8.82
N ASP A 88 -15.43 -14.25 8.97
CA ASP A 88 -16.89 -14.33 8.82
C ASP A 88 -17.29 -14.64 7.37
N TYR A 89 -16.59 -14.07 6.40
CA TYR A 89 -16.88 -14.21 4.97
C TYR A 89 -15.81 -15.02 4.22
N LYS A 90 -15.20 -16.00 4.89
CA LYS A 90 -14.11 -16.81 4.33
C LYS A 90 -14.49 -17.49 3.02
N TYR A 91 -15.75 -17.95 2.88
CA TYR A 91 -16.22 -18.63 1.69
C TYR A 91 -16.39 -17.65 0.51
N GLU A 92 -17.05 -16.54 0.75
CA GLU A 92 -17.34 -15.51 -0.25
C GLU A 92 -16.10 -14.81 -0.78
N LEU A 93 -15.17 -14.48 0.12
CA LEU A 93 -13.91 -13.80 -0.22
C LEU A 93 -12.82 -14.78 -0.69
N GLY A 94 -12.93 -16.04 -0.32
CA GLY A 94 -11.96 -17.09 -0.69
C GLY A 94 -12.25 -17.78 -2.00
N SER A 95 -13.47 -17.69 -2.55
CA SER A 95 -13.88 -18.36 -3.78
C SER A 95 -13.12 -17.85 -5.01
N ASP A 96 -12.80 -16.56 -5.05
CA ASP A 96 -12.06 -15.94 -6.13
C ASP A 96 -10.58 -15.70 -5.75
N THR A 97 -9.69 -16.36 -6.49
CA THR A 97 -8.24 -16.24 -6.29
C THR A 97 -7.74 -14.82 -6.52
N PHE A 98 -8.36 -14.08 -7.45
CA PHE A 98 -7.98 -12.70 -7.74
C PHE A 98 -8.30 -11.77 -6.56
N ILE A 99 -9.52 -11.83 -6.03
CA ILE A 99 -9.95 -11.06 -4.87
C ILE A 99 -9.07 -11.39 -3.67
N ARG A 100 -8.85 -12.68 -3.39
CA ARG A 100 -8.01 -13.13 -2.28
C ARG A 100 -6.58 -12.56 -2.34
N ASN A 101 -5.97 -12.53 -3.52
CA ASN A 101 -4.62 -11.98 -3.68
C ASN A 101 -4.57 -10.47 -3.44
N HIS A 102 -5.59 -9.73 -3.89
CA HIS A 102 -5.68 -8.29 -3.65
C HIS A 102 -6.00 -7.97 -2.18
N LEU A 103 -6.88 -8.73 -1.55
CA LEU A 103 -7.16 -8.59 -0.12
C LEU A 103 -5.91 -8.87 0.73
N ARG A 104 -5.11 -9.88 0.37
CA ARG A 104 -3.85 -10.13 1.06
C ARG A 104 -2.88 -8.94 0.94
N ARG A 105 -2.75 -8.35 -0.24
CA ARG A 105 -1.93 -7.14 -0.43
C ARG A 105 -2.46 -5.95 0.37
N LEU A 106 -3.78 -5.82 0.45
CA LEU A 106 -4.43 -4.78 1.24
C LEU A 106 -4.11 -4.95 2.73
N TYR A 107 -4.21 -6.18 3.25
CA TYR A 107 -3.80 -6.52 4.61
C TYR A 107 -2.33 -6.17 4.89
N ASP A 108 -1.43 -6.57 3.99
CA ASP A 108 -0.01 -6.27 4.10
C ASP A 108 0.26 -4.76 4.15
N SER A 109 -0.45 -3.98 3.34
CA SER A 109 -0.35 -2.50 3.33
C SER A 109 -0.90 -1.86 4.61
N MET A 110 -2.03 -2.33 5.11
CA MET A 110 -2.61 -1.87 6.38
C MET A 110 -1.68 -2.19 7.55
N LEU A 111 -1.08 -3.37 7.56
CA LEU A 111 -0.13 -3.80 8.58
C LEU A 111 1.12 -2.90 8.55
N GLU A 112 1.67 -2.60 7.37
CA GLU A 112 2.79 -1.67 7.21
C GLU A 112 2.47 -0.29 7.79
N GLN A 113 1.33 0.28 7.44
CA GLN A 113 0.92 1.59 7.94
C GLN A 113 0.72 1.62 9.45
N ASN A 114 0.14 0.56 10.02
CA ASN A 114 -0.04 0.45 11.46
C ASN A 114 1.30 0.28 12.20
N LEU A 115 2.23 -0.51 11.64
CA LEU A 115 3.57 -0.66 12.20
C LEU A 115 4.33 0.68 12.18
N ILE A 116 4.31 1.41 11.05
CA ILE A 116 4.94 2.74 10.95
C ILE A 116 4.40 3.67 12.03
N LYS A 117 3.08 3.75 12.17
CA LYS A 117 2.43 4.62 13.15
C LYS A 117 2.79 4.27 14.61
N VAL A 118 2.94 2.98 14.91
CA VAL A 118 3.34 2.50 16.24
C VAL A 118 4.80 2.81 16.53
N ILE A 119 5.65 2.75 15.50
CA ILE A 119 7.11 2.89 15.61
C ILE A 119 7.52 4.38 15.61
N GLU A 120 6.78 5.25 14.90
CA GLU A 120 7.09 6.67 14.69
C GLU A 120 7.57 7.43 15.94
N PRO A 121 6.96 7.26 17.14
CA PRO A 121 7.38 8.00 18.34
C PRO A 121 8.64 7.44 19.02
N PHE A 122 9.23 6.35 18.53
CA PHE A 122 10.32 5.67 19.21
C PHE A 122 11.59 5.67 18.36
N SER A 123 12.73 5.98 18.97
CA SER A 123 14.06 5.74 18.39
C SER A 123 14.55 4.31 18.65
N ARG A 124 14.07 3.68 19.73
CA ARG A 124 14.35 2.28 20.09
C ARG A 124 13.12 1.66 20.72
N VAL A 125 12.69 0.50 20.24
CA VAL A 125 11.48 -0.18 20.73
C VAL A 125 11.67 -1.69 20.73
N GLU A 126 11.12 -2.38 21.74
CA GLU A 126 11.12 -3.83 21.81
C GLU A 126 10.08 -4.43 20.85
N ILE A 127 10.46 -5.48 20.12
CA ILE A 127 9.58 -6.16 19.16
C ILE A 127 8.36 -6.75 19.87
N ALA A 128 8.54 -7.28 21.09
CA ALA A 128 7.44 -7.78 21.91
C ALA A 128 6.41 -6.70 22.27
N HIS A 129 6.85 -5.47 22.48
CA HIS A 129 5.97 -4.33 22.72
C HIS A 129 5.16 -3.96 21.47
N ILE A 130 5.81 -3.91 20.30
CA ILE A 130 5.13 -3.67 19.02
C ILE A 130 4.10 -4.77 18.76
N ALA A 131 4.47 -6.04 18.94
CA ALA A 131 3.60 -7.18 18.75
C ALA A 131 2.34 -7.10 19.61
N LYS A 132 2.48 -6.70 20.87
CA LYS A 132 1.36 -6.49 21.80
C LYS A 132 0.45 -5.34 21.37
N MET A 133 1.02 -4.23 20.86
CA MET A 133 0.23 -3.07 20.40
C MET A 133 -0.55 -3.36 19.12
N VAL A 134 0.04 -4.15 18.22
CA VAL A 134 -0.60 -4.51 16.94
C VAL A 134 -1.50 -5.75 17.08
N GLY A 135 -1.34 -6.54 18.16
CA GLY A 135 -2.12 -7.76 18.41
C GLY A 135 -1.68 -8.96 17.58
N LEU A 136 -0.41 -8.98 17.14
CA LEU A 136 0.16 -10.04 16.30
C LEU A 136 1.24 -10.84 17.05
N ASP A 137 1.59 -11.99 16.48
CA ASP A 137 2.71 -12.79 16.99
C ASP A 137 4.06 -12.11 16.73
N THR A 138 4.97 -12.20 17.70
CA THR A 138 6.30 -11.57 17.66
C THR A 138 7.10 -11.96 16.43
N GLN A 139 7.03 -13.21 15.99
CA GLN A 139 7.72 -13.69 14.78
C GLN A 139 7.16 -13.08 13.49
N GLN A 140 5.85 -12.86 13.42
CA GLN A 140 5.21 -12.22 12.26
C GLN A 140 5.63 -10.77 12.17
N VAL A 141 5.65 -10.05 13.29
CA VAL A 141 6.08 -8.64 13.36
C VAL A 141 7.56 -8.53 12.98
N GLU A 142 8.42 -9.39 13.51
CA GLU A 142 9.85 -9.41 13.20
C GLU A 142 10.10 -9.59 11.69
N ARG A 143 9.45 -10.59 11.09
CA ARG A 143 9.55 -10.83 9.62
C ARG A 143 9.09 -9.62 8.83
N LYS A 144 7.99 -8.99 9.23
CA LYS A 144 7.45 -7.83 8.53
C LYS A 144 8.36 -6.61 8.67
N LEU A 145 8.89 -6.34 9.87
CA LEU A 145 9.85 -5.27 10.11
C LEU A 145 11.14 -5.48 9.30
N SER A 146 11.66 -6.72 9.28
CA SER A 146 12.82 -7.07 8.46
C SER A 146 12.57 -6.77 6.96
N GLN A 147 11.40 -7.13 6.45
CA GLN A 147 11.01 -6.83 5.07
C GLN A 147 10.92 -5.31 4.83
N MET A 148 10.34 -4.55 5.76
CA MET A 148 10.20 -3.08 5.64
C MET A 148 11.55 -2.38 5.65
N ILE A 149 12.52 -2.87 6.42
CA ILE A 149 13.90 -2.38 6.43
C ILE A 149 14.60 -2.68 5.09
N LEU A 150 14.44 -3.91 4.55
CA LEU A 150 15.03 -4.30 3.27
C LEU A 150 14.50 -3.46 2.09
N VAL A 151 13.20 -3.13 2.11
CA VAL A 151 12.55 -2.28 1.09
C VAL A 151 12.81 -0.78 1.36
N LYS A 152 13.51 -0.43 2.45
CA LYS A 152 13.81 0.94 2.88
C LYS A 152 12.56 1.79 3.20
N VAL A 153 11.49 1.15 3.64
CA VAL A 153 10.31 1.84 4.20
C VAL A 153 10.63 2.39 5.59
N ILE A 154 11.47 1.66 6.34
CA ILE A 154 12.00 2.06 7.64
C ILE A 154 13.52 2.05 7.55
N ILE A 155 14.14 3.13 8.01
CA ILE A 155 15.60 3.23 8.14
C ILE A 155 15.94 2.81 9.57
N GLY A 156 16.50 1.63 9.73
CA GLY A 156 16.77 1.08 11.06
C GLY A 156 17.50 -0.24 11.02
N VAL A 157 17.82 -0.75 12.19
CA VAL A 157 18.46 -2.05 12.41
C VAL A 157 17.63 -2.89 13.37
N LEU A 158 17.43 -4.14 13.03
CA LEU A 158 16.79 -5.13 13.88
C LEU A 158 17.87 -5.89 14.68
N ASP A 159 17.91 -5.67 15.98
CA ASP A 159 18.77 -6.42 16.89
C ASP A 159 18.00 -7.64 17.42
N GLN A 160 18.25 -8.79 16.78
CA GLN A 160 17.61 -10.05 17.17
C GLN A 160 18.08 -10.56 18.53
N GLY A 161 19.32 -10.25 18.93
CA GLY A 161 19.87 -10.67 20.21
C GLY A 161 19.20 -9.97 21.39
N ALA A 162 18.93 -8.67 21.25
CA ALA A 162 18.24 -7.86 22.25
C ALA A 162 16.71 -7.83 22.03
N GLY A 163 16.20 -8.35 20.91
CA GLY A 163 14.78 -8.31 20.58
C GLY A 163 14.25 -6.89 20.34
N CYS A 164 15.10 -5.98 19.85
CA CYS A 164 14.79 -4.55 19.71
C CYS A 164 14.92 -4.10 18.26
N LEU A 165 14.06 -3.14 17.89
CA LEU A 165 14.20 -2.34 16.68
C LEU A 165 14.83 -1.00 17.05
N ILE A 166 15.88 -0.63 16.34
CA ILE A 166 16.55 0.69 16.43
C ILE A 166 16.23 1.44 15.15
N ILE A 167 15.63 2.61 15.26
CA ILE A 167 15.22 3.45 14.16
C ILE A 167 16.19 4.61 14.05
N PHE A 168 16.64 4.90 12.84
CA PHE A 168 17.47 6.05 12.55
C PHE A 168 16.58 7.13 11.91
N ASP A 169 16.77 8.37 12.36
CA ASP A 169 16.19 9.51 11.67
C ASP A 169 16.78 9.59 10.26
N GLU A 170 15.98 10.02 9.29
CA GLU A 170 16.50 10.32 7.96
C GLU A 170 17.64 11.33 8.13
N THR A 171 18.86 10.94 7.73
CA THR A 171 19.95 11.89 7.67
C THR A 171 19.55 13.02 6.73
N GLU A 172 19.38 14.23 7.27
CA GLU A 172 19.18 15.42 6.44
C GLU A 172 20.25 15.38 5.35
N ARG A 173 19.82 15.38 4.08
CA ARG A 173 20.74 15.47 2.96
C ARG A 173 21.57 16.73 3.17
N ASP A 174 22.86 16.57 3.37
CA ASP A 174 23.76 17.68 3.50
C ASP A 174 23.81 18.43 2.16
N ALA A 175 22.95 19.46 2.05
CA ALA A 175 22.89 20.32 0.86
C ALA A 175 24.28 20.96 0.54
N GLY A 176 25.14 21.10 1.56
CA GLY A 176 26.50 21.54 1.41
C GLY A 176 27.38 20.54 0.65
N TYR A 177 27.17 19.23 0.89
CA TYR A 177 27.91 18.17 0.20
C TYR A 177 27.56 18.11 -1.30
N ASP A 178 26.26 18.16 -1.62
CA ASP A 178 25.78 18.17 -3.00
C ASP A 178 26.25 19.45 -3.74
N ALA A 179 26.21 20.60 -3.09
CA ALA A 179 26.73 21.86 -3.64
C ALA A 179 28.26 21.82 -3.86
N ALA A 180 29.02 21.20 -2.94
CA ALA A 180 30.45 21.01 -3.09
C ALA A 180 30.78 20.11 -4.29
N LEU A 181 30.09 18.99 -4.46
CA LEU A 181 30.28 18.11 -5.62
C LEU A 181 29.95 18.82 -6.95
N GLN A 182 28.87 19.60 -7.01
CA GLN A 182 28.56 20.41 -8.18
C GLN A 182 29.61 21.47 -8.47
N THR A 183 30.18 22.07 -7.45
CA THR A 183 31.24 23.07 -7.59
C THR A 183 32.53 22.42 -8.14
N ILE A 184 32.89 21.25 -7.65
CA ILE A 184 34.03 20.47 -8.14
C ILE A 184 33.82 20.09 -9.61
N ALA A 185 32.64 19.61 -9.98
CA ALA A 185 32.31 19.27 -11.36
C ALA A 185 32.40 20.50 -12.30
N LYS A 186 31.91 21.66 -11.86
CA LYS A 186 32.03 22.92 -12.61
C LYS A 186 33.46 23.38 -12.75
N LEU A 187 34.30 23.26 -11.72
CA LEU A 187 35.71 23.55 -11.77
C LEU A 187 36.45 22.66 -12.76
N SER A 188 36.16 21.35 -12.75
CA SER A 188 36.72 20.41 -13.74
C SER A 188 36.43 20.86 -15.17
N ASN A 189 35.18 21.21 -15.46
CA ASN A 189 34.75 21.68 -16.78
C ASN A 189 35.49 22.99 -17.19
N VAL A 190 35.71 23.91 -16.25
CA VAL A 190 36.46 25.17 -16.52
C VAL A 190 37.92 24.88 -16.82
N VAL A 191 38.53 23.95 -16.09
CA VAL A 191 39.95 23.54 -16.34
C VAL A 191 40.05 22.88 -17.72
N ASP A 192 39.14 22.02 -18.12
CA ASP A 192 39.11 21.38 -19.42
C ASP A 192 38.94 22.40 -20.56
N LEU A 193 38.08 23.42 -20.38
CA LEU A 193 37.89 24.52 -21.31
C LEU A 193 39.15 25.39 -21.43
N LEU A 194 39.82 25.67 -20.33
CA LEU A 194 41.09 26.42 -20.35
C LEU A 194 42.19 25.64 -21.07
N TYR A 195 42.27 24.34 -20.85
CA TYR A 195 43.25 23.47 -21.50
C TYR A 195 43.00 23.40 -23.01
N THR A 196 41.76 23.23 -23.45
CA THR A 196 41.42 23.23 -24.88
C THR A 196 41.68 24.57 -25.57
N ASN A 197 41.36 25.69 -24.89
CA ASN A 197 41.64 27.03 -25.43
C ASN A 197 43.14 27.35 -25.51
N GLN A 198 43.97 26.91 -24.55
CA GLN A 198 45.42 27.07 -24.61
C GLN A 198 46.02 26.17 -25.69
N ALA A 199 45.55 24.95 -25.85
CA ALA A 199 46.02 24.04 -26.92
C ALA A 199 45.75 24.63 -28.31
N SER A 200 44.58 25.26 -28.51
CA SER A 200 44.22 25.90 -29.79
C SER A 200 44.96 27.24 -30.09
N GLN A 201 45.65 27.84 -29.12
CA GLN A 201 46.51 29.03 -29.31
C GLN A 201 47.95 28.70 -29.61
N LEU A 202 48.35 27.44 -29.47
CA LEU A 202 49.70 26.94 -29.71
C LEU A 202 49.87 26.24 -31.07
N GLU A 203 48.77 26.06 -31.83
CA GLU A 203 48.74 25.67 -33.25
C GLU A 203 48.64 26.94 -34.13
#